data_697865061907cf591b6e66b2aa9cb8aa
#
_entry.id   697865061907cf591b6e66b2aa9cb8aa
#
_cell.length_a   1.000
_cell.length_b   1.000
_cell.length_c   1.000
_cell.angle_alpha   90.00
_cell.angle_beta   90.00
_cell.angle_gamma   90.00
#
_symmetry.space_group_name_H-M   'P 1'
#
loop_
_entity.id
_entity.type
_entity.pdbx_description
1 polymer ?
#
loop_
_entity_poly.entity_id
_entity_poly.type
_entity_poly.pdbx_seq_one_letter_code
_entity_poly.pdbx_strand_id
1 'polypeptide(L)'
;MRLLERNGHGGFSLTEDLMDDIPPYAILSHTWAEDNKEEVTFKDFKDGREKSKAGYRKIQFCGDQAAHDNLQYFWVDTCCIDKSNNVELTEAINSMFRWYRRAAKCYVYLSDVCVDDSDQIKQPTDSAWELAFRRSRWFTRGWTLQELVAPPLVEFFSQECKRLGCRRSLERQIYEITAIPRQALQGGSISDFSVRERMSWAEKRSTKREEDAAYCLLGIVDVFMPLIYGEGKSSAIARLQEEVAKRSRRRTYGEAFKETGE
;
A
#
# COMPACT_ATOMS: atom_id res chain seq x y z
N MET A 1 -1.24 14.70 6.36
CA MET A 1 -2.07 13.69 5.67
C MET A 1 -3.53 13.83 6.08
N ARG A 2 -4.51 13.58 5.19
CA ARG A 2 -5.94 13.53 5.55
C ARG A 2 -6.36 12.10 5.81
N LEU A 3 -7.35 11.93 6.69
CA LEU A 3 -7.98 10.65 6.97
C LEU A 3 -9.49 10.73 6.66
N LEU A 4 -10.11 9.59 6.57
CA LEU A 4 -11.57 9.46 6.56
C LEU A 4 -12.05 9.08 7.96
N GLU A 5 -13.18 9.61 8.35
CA GLU A 5 -13.91 9.25 9.58
C GLU A 5 -15.41 9.10 9.30
N ARG A 6 -16.11 8.33 10.13
CA ARG A 6 -17.58 8.23 10.03
C ARG A 6 -18.22 9.54 10.42
N ASN A 7 -19.14 10.02 9.61
CA ASN A 7 -19.98 11.17 9.94
C ASN A 7 -21.32 10.72 10.55
N GLY A 8 -22.02 11.65 11.21
CA GLY A 8 -23.31 11.38 11.87
C GLY A 8 -24.46 10.99 10.91
N HIS A 9 -24.24 11.01 9.58
CA HIS A 9 -25.25 10.74 8.57
C HIS A 9 -25.05 9.37 7.87
N GLY A 10 -24.28 8.47 8.47
CA GLY A 10 -24.03 7.12 7.92
C GLY A 10 -23.10 7.07 6.70
N GLY A 11 -22.32 8.11 6.49
CA GLY A 11 -21.26 8.20 5.47
C GLY A 11 -19.90 8.47 6.09
N PHE A 12 -18.99 8.99 5.28
CA PHE A 12 -17.65 9.38 5.70
C PHE A 12 -17.38 10.83 5.35
N SER A 13 -16.49 11.46 6.11
CA SER A 13 -15.95 12.80 5.83
C SER A 13 -14.44 12.76 5.89
N LEU A 14 -13.80 13.65 5.13
CA LEU A 14 -12.36 13.87 5.20
C LEU A 14 -12.04 14.78 6.37
N THR A 15 -11.00 14.45 7.12
CA THR A 15 -10.40 15.36 8.10
C THR A 15 -9.74 16.55 7.42
N GLU A 16 -9.40 17.57 8.17
CA GLU A 16 -8.39 18.53 7.76
C GLU A 16 -7.04 17.84 7.59
N ASP A 17 -6.06 18.56 7.03
CA ASP A 17 -4.72 18.01 6.83
C ASP A 17 -3.99 17.91 8.18
N LEU A 18 -3.73 16.68 8.61
CA LEU A 18 -3.07 16.36 9.86
C LEU A 18 -1.55 16.41 9.66
N MET A 19 -0.88 17.32 10.36
CA MET A 19 0.58 17.48 10.29
C MET A 19 1.27 16.66 11.39
N ASP A 20 0.80 16.82 12.63
CA ASP A 20 1.29 16.17 13.84
C ASP A 20 0.16 15.39 14.53
N ASP A 21 0.48 14.55 15.49
CA ASP A 21 -0.45 13.78 16.33
C ASP A 21 -1.51 13.00 15.55
N ILE A 22 -1.05 12.32 14.47
CA ILE A 22 -1.93 11.49 13.64
C ILE A 22 -2.51 10.37 14.50
N PRO A 23 -3.85 10.29 14.65
CA PRO A 23 -4.49 9.26 15.46
C PRO A 23 -4.29 7.85 14.87
N PRO A 24 -4.51 6.78 15.63
CA PRO A 24 -4.52 5.41 15.08
C PRO A 24 -5.53 5.28 13.95
N TYR A 25 -5.12 4.71 12.82
CA TYR A 25 -5.94 4.56 11.62
C TYR A 25 -5.73 3.22 10.93
N ALA A 26 -6.77 2.77 10.25
CA ALA A 26 -6.66 1.69 9.27
C ALA A 26 -6.22 2.24 7.90
N ILE A 27 -5.66 1.39 7.06
CA ILE A 27 -5.28 1.77 5.70
C ILE A 27 -5.78 0.75 4.69
N LEU A 28 -6.40 1.23 3.61
CA LEU A 28 -6.86 0.37 2.53
C LEU A 28 -5.72 0.10 1.55
N SER A 29 -5.57 -1.16 1.20
CA SER A 29 -4.76 -1.62 0.08
C SER A 29 -5.67 -2.25 -0.96
N HIS A 30 -5.65 -1.76 -2.20
CA HIS A 30 -6.51 -2.27 -3.25
C HIS A 30 -5.94 -2.04 -4.65
N THR A 31 -6.42 -2.78 -5.62
CA THR A 31 -6.19 -2.46 -7.03
C THR A 31 -7.26 -1.49 -7.52
N TRP A 32 -6.84 -0.46 -8.27
CA TRP A 32 -7.77 0.44 -8.92
C TRP A 32 -8.60 -0.27 -9.98
N ALA A 33 -9.82 0.19 -10.17
CA ALA A 33 -10.68 -0.27 -11.25
C ALA A 33 -9.99 -0.10 -12.62
N GLU A 34 -10.41 -0.90 -13.58
CA GLU A 34 -9.92 -0.78 -14.97
C GLU A 34 -10.28 0.58 -15.56
N ASP A 35 -11.55 0.99 -15.40
CA ASP A 35 -11.95 2.37 -15.64
C ASP A 35 -11.69 3.21 -14.38
N ASN A 36 -10.71 4.11 -14.48
CA ASN A 36 -10.35 5.02 -13.38
C ASN A 36 -11.50 5.97 -12.99
N LYS A 37 -12.52 6.15 -13.85
CA LYS A 37 -13.67 7.01 -13.55
C LYS A 37 -14.54 6.42 -12.45
N GLU A 38 -14.49 5.11 -12.26
CA GLU A 38 -15.22 4.41 -11.20
C GLU A 38 -14.54 4.54 -9.81
N GLU A 39 -13.29 4.98 -9.76
CA GLU A 39 -12.63 5.26 -8.47
C GLU A 39 -13.14 6.58 -7.87
N VAL A 40 -13.34 6.55 -6.56
CA VAL A 40 -13.71 7.74 -5.79
C VAL A 40 -12.47 8.59 -5.55
N THR A 41 -12.51 9.83 -6.00
CA THR A 41 -11.41 10.78 -5.88
C THR A 41 -11.65 11.77 -4.72
N PHE A 42 -10.60 12.52 -4.35
CA PHE A 42 -10.69 13.63 -3.42
C PHE A 42 -11.78 14.65 -3.82
N LYS A 43 -11.86 14.94 -5.14
CA LYS A 43 -12.88 15.85 -5.66
C LYS A 43 -14.30 15.31 -5.47
N ASP A 44 -14.53 14.01 -5.63
CA ASP A 44 -15.86 13.42 -5.46
C ASP A 44 -16.34 13.57 -4.01
N PHE A 45 -15.47 13.46 -3.02
CA PHE A 45 -15.80 13.75 -1.63
C PHE A 45 -16.13 15.23 -1.41
N LYS A 46 -15.35 16.14 -1.99
CA LYS A 46 -15.65 17.58 -1.90
C LYS A 46 -16.99 17.98 -2.54
N ASP A 47 -17.34 17.30 -3.64
CA ASP A 47 -18.57 17.57 -4.39
C ASP A 47 -19.79 16.78 -3.86
N GLY A 48 -19.61 15.90 -2.85
CA GLY A 48 -20.67 15.04 -2.29
C GLY A 48 -21.17 13.97 -3.27
N ARG A 49 -20.31 13.54 -4.21
CA ARG A 49 -20.65 12.56 -5.27
C ARG A 49 -20.01 11.20 -5.09
N GLU A 50 -19.31 10.99 -3.98
CA GLU A 50 -18.56 9.77 -3.69
C GLU A 50 -19.39 8.50 -3.80
N LYS A 51 -20.66 8.55 -3.31
CA LYS A 51 -21.58 7.40 -3.29
C LYS A 51 -22.09 6.99 -4.67
N SER A 52 -21.93 7.83 -5.68
CA SER A 52 -22.40 7.53 -7.04
C SER A 52 -21.47 6.61 -7.81
N LYS A 53 -20.27 6.35 -7.30
CA LYS A 53 -19.23 5.56 -7.96
C LYS A 53 -19.12 4.14 -7.40
N ALA A 54 -18.85 3.16 -8.26
CA ALA A 54 -18.68 1.77 -7.85
C ALA A 54 -17.51 1.59 -6.85
N GLY A 55 -16.45 2.40 -6.96
CA GLY A 55 -15.32 2.42 -6.03
C GLY A 55 -15.68 2.74 -4.58
N TYR A 56 -16.85 3.36 -4.32
CA TYR A 56 -17.31 3.67 -2.96
C TYR A 56 -17.46 2.42 -2.09
N ARG A 57 -17.81 1.27 -2.68
CA ARG A 57 -17.91 -0.01 -1.97
C ARG A 57 -16.63 -0.37 -1.21
N LYS A 58 -15.46 -0.11 -1.80
CA LYS A 58 -14.15 -0.38 -1.15
C LYS A 58 -13.91 0.54 0.04
N ILE A 59 -14.33 1.80 -0.08
CA ILE A 59 -14.24 2.79 1.00
C ILE A 59 -15.16 2.40 2.14
N GLN A 60 -16.40 2.01 1.81
CA GLN A 60 -17.36 1.56 2.80
C GLN A 60 -16.86 0.32 3.53
N PHE A 61 -16.37 -0.69 2.80
CA PHE A 61 -15.74 -1.87 3.40
C PHE A 61 -14.63 -1.48 4.39
N CYS A 62 -13.71 -0.60 3.98
CA CYS A 62 -12.60 -0.19 4.84
C CYS A 62 -13.09 0.51 6.12
N GLY A 63 -14.06 1.40 5.99
CA GLY A 63 -14.65 2.09 7.14
C GLY A 63 -15.45 1.17 8.06
N ASP A 64 -16.17 0.19 7.52
CA ASP A 64 -16.90 -0.82 8.30
C ASP A 64 -15.92 -1.73 9.06
N GLN A 65 -14.86 -2.18 8.40
CA GLN A 65 -13.83 -3.00 9.03
C GLN A 65 -13.02 -2.22 10.07
N ALA A 66 -12.72 -0.95 9.81
CA ALA A 66 -12.08 -0.07 10.79
C ALA A 66 -12.92 0.07 12.06
N ALA A 67 -14.23 0.31 11.91
CA ALA A 67 -15.15 0.39 13.05
C ALA A 67 -15.25 -0.95 13.83
N HIS A 68 -15.28 -2.09 13.11
CA HIS A 68 -15.24 -3.41 13.73
C HIS A 68 -13.98 -3.60 14.60
N ASP A 69 -12.86 -3.04 14.17
CA ASP A 69 -11.57 -3.12 14.85
C ASP A 69 -11.33 -1.96 15.84
N ASN A 70 -12.39 -1.19 16.17
CA ASN A 70 -12.35 -0.02 17.07
C ASN A 70 -11.39 1.10 16.60
N LEU A 71 -11.24 1.26 15.30
CA LEU A 71 -10.51 2.36 14.67
C LEU A 71 -11.50 3.39 14.13
N GLN A 72 -11.40 4.63 14.60
CA GLN A 72 -12.26 5.73 14.16
C GLN A 72 -11.87 6.25 12.78
N TYR A 73 -10.60 6.18 12.46
CA TYR A 73 -10.02 6.77 11.26
C TYR A 73 -9.49 5.71 10.31
N PHE A 74 -9.55 6.01 9.01
CA PHE A 74 -8.94 5.18 7.98
C PHE A 74 -8.45 6.02 6.79
N TRP A 75 -7.56 5.46 5.99
CA TRP A 75 -6.94 6.12 4.85
C TRP A 75 -7.11 5.32 3.56
N VAL A 76 -7.38 6.05 2.48
CA VAL A 76 -7.53 5.49 1.12
C VAL A 76 -6.83 6.40 0.13
N ASP A 77 -5.90 5.87 -0.65
CA ASP A 77 -5.03 6.64 -1.57
C ASP A 77 -5.79 7.41 -2.66
N THR A 78 -6.96 6.93 -3.06
CA THR A 78 -7.73 7.54 -4.15
C THR A 78 -8.40 8.84 -3.73
N CYS A 79 -8.84 8.96 -2.49
CA CYS A 79 -9.64 10.09 -2.01
C CYS A 79 -9.00 10.90 -0.87
N CYS A 80 -8.02 10.36 -0.14
CA CYS A 80 -7.31 11.11 0.89
C CYS A 80 -6.20 12.01 0.35
N ILE A 81 -5.84 11.88 -0.94
CA ILE A 81 -4.82 12.68 -1.63
C ILE A 81 -5.50 13.51 -2.72
N ASP A 82 -5.26 14.82 -2.72
CA ASP A 82 -5.59 15.67 -3.89
C ASP A 82 -4.52 15.48 -4.98
N LYS A 83 -4.79 14.53 -5.88
CA LYS A 83 -3.87 14.21 -6.99
C LYS A 83 -3.81 15.30 -8.08
N SER A 84 -4.64 16.34 -7.99
CA SER A 84 -4.56 17.52 -8.84
C SER A 84 -3.53 18.55 -8.34
N ASN A 85 -3.12 18.44 -7.08
CA ASN A 85 -2.07 19.25 -6.46
C ASN A 85 -0.73 18.50 -6.52
N ASN A 86 0.18 18.93 -7.38
CA ASN A 86 1.48 18.27 -7.58
C ASN A 86 2.37 18.29 -6.32
N VAL A 87 2.27 19.31 -5.48
CA VAL A 87 3.03 19.40 -4.23
C VAL A 87 2.55 18.32 -3.27
N GLU A 88 1.25 18.25 -3.06
CA GLU A 88 0.65 17.24 -2.19
C GLU A 88 0.90 15.82 -2.71
N LEU A 89 0.78 15.60 -4.02
CA LEU A 89 1.07 14.30 -4.63
C LEU A 89 2.53 13.88 -4.39
N THR A 90 3.48 14.81 -4.53
CA THR A 90 4.90 14.56 -4.30
C THR A 90 5.16 14.21 -2.83
N GLU A 91 4.56 14.93 -1.91
CA GLU A 91 4.66 14.65 -0.47
C GLU A 91 4.05 13.28 -0.14
N ALA A 92 2.85 13.00 -0.66
CA ALA A 92 2.14 11.75 -0.45
C ALA A 92 2.98 10.54 -0.90
N ILE A 93 3.52 10.58 -2.12
CA ILE A 93 4.31 9.48 -2.68
C ILE A 93 5.58 9.24 -1.86
N ASN A 94 6.31 10.29 -1.46
CA ASN A 94 7.49 10.16 -0.62
C ASN A 94 7.17 9.72 0.82
N SER A 95 5.94 9.95 1.28
CA SER A 95 5.50 9.58 2.63
C SER A 95 4.76 8.24 2.70
N MET A 96 4.31 7.70 1.57
CA MET A 96 3.38 6.58 1.49
C MET A 96 3.85 5.34 2.25
N PHE A 97 5.10 4.94 2.08
CA PHE A 97 5.67 3.82 2.84
C PHE A 97 5.58 4.03 4.36
N ARG A 98 5.86 5.26 4.83
CA ARG A 98 5.75 5.63 6.24
C ARG A 98 4.31 5.59 6.72
N TRP A 99 3.34 6.02 5.89
CA TRP A 99 1.93 5.94 6.22
C TRP A 99 1.45 4.50 6.34
N TYR A 100 1.82 3.62 5.41
CA TYR A 100 1.54 2.18 5.53
C TYR A 100 2.19 1.57 6.77
N ARG A 101 3.43 1.93 7.09
CA ARG A 101 4.17 1.43 8.26
C ARG A 101 3.57 1.89 9.60
N ARG A 102 2.96 3.07 9.65
CA ARG A 102 2.35 3.64 10.85
C ARG A 102 0.88 3.26 11.02
N ALA A 103 0.23 2.72 10.01
CA ALA A 103 -1.15 2.27 10.11
C ALA A 103 -1.28 1.16 11.16
N ALA A 104 -2.33 1.22 11.96
CA ALA A 104 -2.62 0.17 12.95
C ALA A 104 -2.93 -1.17 12.26
N LYS A 105 -3.67 -1.13 11.14
CA LYS A 105 -4.00 -2.27 10.29
C LYS A 105 -4.07 -1.86 8.82
N CYS A 106 -3.66 -2.78 7.94
CA CYS A 106 -3.83 -2.67 6.50
C CYS A 106 -4.84 -3.71 6.04
N TYR A 107 -5.93 -3.26 5.42
CA TYR A 107 -6.94 -4.14 4.83
C TYR A 107 -6.71 -4.23 3.33
N VAL A 108 -6.35 -5.42 2.86
CA VAL A 108 -6.18 -5.70 1.43
C VAL A 108 -7.50 -6.20 0.87
N TYR A 109 -8.12 -5.40 0.01
CA TYR A 109 -9.34 -5.76 -0.69
C TYR A 109 -9.03 -6.32 -2.07
N LEU A 110 -9.29 -7.61 -2.26
CA LEU A 110 -9.04 -8.33 -3.51
C LEU A 110 -10.33 -8.40 -4.34
N SER A 111 -10.50 -7.47 -5.28
CA SER A 111 -11.70 -7.39 -6.13
C SER A 111 -11.85 -8.53 -7.15
N ASP A 112 -10.81 -9.33 -7.31
CA ASP A 112 -10.72 -10.47 -8.23
C ASP A 112 -10.66 -11.82 -7.51
N VAL A 113 -10.94 -11.85 -6.21
CA VAL A 113 -11.03 -13.09 -5.41
C VAL A 113 -12.42 -13.19 -4.82
N CYS A 114 -13.18 -14.20 -5.27
CA CYS A 114 -14.51 -14.50 -4.79
C CYS A 114 -14.49 -15.72 -3.85
N VAL A 115 -15.37 -15.71 -2.85
CA VAL A 115 -15.57 -16.82 -1.92
C VAL A 115 -17.03 -17.20 -1.89
N ASP A 116 -17.36 -18.38 -2.42
CA ASP A 116 -18.69 -18.95 -2.31
C ASP A 116 -18.96 -19.50 -0.91
N ASP A 117 -20.23 -19.50 -0.48
CA ASP A 117 -20.62 -20.05 0.82
C ASP A 117 -20.37 -21.56 0.92
N SER A 118 -20.29 -22.25 -0.22
CA SER A 118 -19.95 -23.67 -0.33
C SER A 118 -18.47 -23.98 -0.05
N ASP A 119 -17.58 -23.00 -0.17
CA ASP A 119 -16.13 -23.18 0.06
C ASP A 119 -15.77 -23.32 1.55
N GLN A 120 -16.66 -22.98 2.47
CA GLN A 120 -16.46 -23.17 3.92
C GLN A 120 -16.46 -24.64 4.35
N ILE A 121 -16.92 -25.57 3.50
CA ILE A 121 -17.07 -27.00 3.79
C ILE A 121 -15.89 -27.82 3.25
N LYS A 122 -15.05 -27.25 2.39
CA LYS A 122 -13.94 -27.97 1.72
C LYS A 122 -12.63 -27.83 2.50
N GLN A 123 -11.77 -28.85 2.37
CA GLN A 123 -10.42 -28.85 2.95
C GLN A 123 -9.61 -27.65 2.42
N PRO A 124 -8.72 -27.03 3.22
CA PRO A 124 -7.98 -25.82 2.85
C PRO A 124 -7.10 -25.90 1.60
N THR A 125 -6.79 -27.11 1.12
CA THR A 125 -5.86 -27.34 0.01
C THR A 125 -6.48 -27.27 -1.39
N ASP A 126 -7.83 -27.25 -1.51
CA ASP A 126 -8.54 -27.31 -2.80
C ASP A 126 -9.61 -26.21 -2.95
N SER A 127 -9.53 -25.14 -2.16
CA SER A 127 -10.53 -24.08 -2.22
C SER A 127 -10.31 -23.19 -3.46
N ALA A 128 -11.37 -22.94 -4.21
CA ALA A 128 -11.36 -22.12 -5.43
C ALA A 128 -10.79 -20.70 -5.14
N TRP A 129 -11.04 -20.15 -3.95
CA TRP A 129 -10.53 -18.84 -3.54
C TRP A 129 -9.01 -18.82 -3.42
N GLU A 130 -8.33 -19.91 -2.98
CA GLU A 130 -6.87 -19.94 -2.87
C GLU A 130 -6.20 -19.84 -4.25
N LEU A 131 -6.75 -20.49 -5.26
CA LEU A 131 -6.27 -20.36 -6.63
C LEU A 131 -6.47 -18.95 -7.16
N ALA A 132 -7.64 -18.33 -6.92
CA ALA A 132 -7.92 -16.94 -7.26
C ALA A 132 -6.98 -15.98 -6.51
N PHE A 133 -6.75 -16.21 -5.21
CA PHE A 133 -5.79 -15.45 -4.41
C PHE A 133 -4.38 -15.48 -5.03
N ARG A 134 -3.88 -16.66 -5.41
CA ARG A 134 -2.58 -16.83 -6.03
C ARG A 134 -2.45 -16.10 -7.37
N ARG A 135 -3.54 -15.92 -8.09
CA ARG A 135 -3.61 -15.27 -9.41
C ARG A 135 -4.04 -13.81 -9.33
N SER A 136 -4.34 -13.32 -8.13
CA SER A 136 -4.80 -11.95 -7.96
C SER A 136 -3.81 -10.95 -8.52
N ARG A 137 -4.31 -10.04 -9.35
CA ARG A 137 -3.52 -8.95 -9.93
C ARG A 137 -2.97 -7.99 -8.90
N TRP A 138 -3.44 -8.05 -7.64
CA TRP A 138 -2.87 -7.28 -6.55
C TRP A 138 -1.38 -7.58 -6.36
N PHE A 139 -0.96 -8.83 -6.49
CA PHE A 139 0.44 -9.23 -6.37
C PHE A 139 1.32 -8.76 -7.53
N THR A 140 0.73 -8.35 -8.64
CA THR A 140 1.48 -7.89 -9.82
C THR A 140 1.58 -6.36 -9.92
N ARG A 141 0.94 -5.60 -9.01
CA ARG A 141 1.01 -4.13 -9.00
C ARG A 141 2.24 -3.64 -8.24
N GLY A 142 2.92 -2.60 -8.78
CA GLY A 142 4.12 -2.03 -8.16
C GLY A 142 3.86 -1.47 -6.76
N TRP A 143 2.86 -0.64 -6.61
CA TRP A 143 2.53 0.05 -5.36
C TRP A 143 2.17 -0.90 -4.22
N THR A 144 1.53 -2.03 -4.51
CA THR A 144 1.13 -3.00 -3.48
C THR A 144 2.29 -3.71 -2.79
N LEU A 145 3.52 -3.60 -3.31
CA LEU A 145 4.70 -4.10 -2.63
C LEU A 145 4.91 -3.43 -1.27
N GLN A 146 4.92 -2.10 -1.24
CA GLN A 146 5.04 -1.38 0.04
C GLN A 146 3.83 -1.60 0.96
N GLU A 147 2.63 -1.77 0.38
CA GLU A 147 1.40 -2.08 1.09
C GLU A 147 1.44 -3.47 1.75
N LEU A 148 2.19 -4.41 1.18
CA LEU A 148 2.44 -5.73 1.74
C LEU A 148 3.46 -5.72 2.88
N VAL A 149 4.59 -5.02 2.70
CA VAL A 149 5.75 -5.20 3.59
C VAL A 149 5.86 -4.13 4.68
N ALA A 150 5.28 -2.92 4.47
CA ALA A 150 5.42 -1.83 5.43
C ALA A 150 4.50 -1.97 6.66
N PRO A 151 3.21 -2.35 6.55
CA PRO A 151 2.32 -2.36 7.70
C PRO A 151 2.68 -3.45 8.72
N PRO A 152 2.47 -3.21 10.02
CA PRO A 152 2.65 -4.24 11.05
C PRO A 152 1.64 -5.39 10.90
N LEU A 153 0.40 -5.09 10.59
CA LEU A 153 -0.68 -6.06 10.39
C LEU A 153 -1.31 -5.89 9.01
N VAL A 154 -1.35 -6.97 8.23
CA VAL A 154 -1.98 -7.00 6.89
C VAL A 154 -3.00 -8.13 6.89
N GLU A 155 -4.24 -7.81 6.58
CA GLU A 155 -5.36 -8.74 6.48
C GLU A 155 -5.96 -8.71 5.08
N PHE A 156 -6.24 -9.88 4.52
CA PHE A 156 -6.75 -10.05 3.16
C PHE A 156 -8.23 -10.36 3.18
N PHE A 157 -8.97 -9.71 2.28
CA PHE A 157 -10.42 -9.85 2.15
C PHE A 157 -10.80 -10.09 0.69
N SER A 158 -11.84 -10.91 0.48
CA SER A 158 -12.41 -11.18 -0.83
C SER A 158 -13.26 -10.01 -1.36
N GLN A 159 -13.75 -10.15 -2.58
CA GLN A 159 -14.71 -9.22 -3.19
C GLN A 159 -16.00 -9.06 -2.36
N GLU A 160 -16.43 -10.12 -1.67
CA GLU A 160 -17.60 -10.13 -0.78
C GLU A 160 -17.29 -9.61 0.63
N CYS A 161 -16.09 -9.04 0.85
CA CYS A 161 -15.62 -8.56 2.15
C CYS A 161 -15.41 -9.68 3.19
N LYS A 162 -15.29 -10.94 2.76
CA LYS A 162 -14.98 -12.07 3.65
C LYS A 162 -13.49 -12.12 3.92
N ARG A 163 -13.11 -12.30 5.19
CA ARG A 163 -11.72 -12.39 5.60
C ARG A 163 -11.10 -13.71 5.13
N LEU A 164 -10.03 -13.63 4.35
CA LEU A 164 -9.28 -14.79 3.82
C LEU A 164 -8.15 -15.23 4.76
N GLY A 165 -7.55 -14.28 5.46
CA GLY A 165 -6.44 -14.50 6.36
C GLY A 165 -5.59 -13.25 6.58
N CYS A 166 -4.46 -13.41 7.25
CA CYS A 166 -3.48 -12.33 7.41
C CYS A 166 -2.15 -12.70 6.75
N ARG A 167 -1.24 -11.73 6.61
CA ARG A 167 0.10 -11.96 6.04
C ARG A 167 0.81 -13.14 6.67
N ARG A 168 0.65 -13.35 7.98
CA ARG A 168 1.27 -14.45 8.71
C ARG A 168 0.61 -15.80 8.41
N SER A 169 -0.72 -15.86 8.38
CA SER A 169 -1.44 -17.12 8.10
C SER A 169 -1.34 -17.56 6.63
N LEU A 170 -1.13 -16.60 5.71
CA LEU A 170 -0.98 -16.81 4.27
C LEU A 170 0.49 -16.70 3.81
N GLU A 171 1.44 -16.74 4.75
CA GLU A 171 2.86 -16.53 4.47
C GLU A 171 3.39 -17.45 3.37
N ARG A 172 3.02 -18.73 3.42
CA ARG A 172 3.46 -19.73 2.43
C ARG A 172 3.00 -19.34 1.02
N GLN A 173 1.71 -19.05 0.86
CA GLN A 173 1.14 -18.65 -0.42
C GLN A 173 1.79 -17.36 -0.93
N ILE A 174 1.94 -16.36 -0.06
CA ILE A 174 2.55 -15.07 -0.42
C ILE A 174 4.02 -15.26 -0.84
N TYR A 175 4.79 -16.09 -0.12
CA TYR A 175 6.17 -16.43 -0.49
C TYR A 175 6.23 -17.11 -1.87
N GLU A 176 5.37 -18.09 -2.12
CA GLU A 176 5.33 -18.82 -3.39
C GLU A 176 4.96 -17.91 -4.58
N ILE A 177 4.14 -16.87 -4.36
CA ILE A 177 3.75 -15.87 -5.37
C ILE A 177 4.87 -14.86 -5.61
N THR A 178 5.45 -14.33 -4.53
CA THR A 178 6.25 -13.09 -4.58
C THR A 178 7.75 -13.32 -4.47
N ALA A 179 8.17 -14.48 -3.97
CA ALA A 179 9.55 -14.82 -3.58
C ALA A 179 10.13 -13.86 -2.51
N ILE A 180 9.30 -13.05 -1.84
CA ILE A 180 9.74 -12.20 -0.72
C ILE A 180 10.11 -13.11 0.45
N PRO A 181 11.30 -12.97 1.05
CA PRO A 181 11.74 -13.83 2.15
C PRO A 181 10.74 -13.86 3.31
N ARG A 182 10.51 -15.04 3.88
CA ARG A 182 9.58 -15.22 5.00
C ARG A 182 9.88 -14.31 6.18
N GLN A 183 11.16 -14.07 6.46
CA GLN A 183 11.59 -13.14 7.51
C GLN A 183 11.01 -11.73 7.28
N ALA A 184 11.00 -11.22 6.05
CA ALA A 184 10.39 -9.93 5.71
C ALA A 184 8.86 -9.98 5.85
N LEU A 185 8.22 -11.09 5.44
CA LEU A 185 6.78 -11.28 5.57
C LEU A 185 6.31 -11.42 7.02
N GLN A 186 7.17 -11.91 7.91
CA GLN A 186 6.88 -12.02 9.35
C GLN A 186 7.03 -10.71 10.12
N GLY A 187 7.42 -9.62 9.45
CA GLY A 187 7.60 -8.31 10.06
C GLY A 187 9.05 -8.01 10.50
N GLY A 188 10.01 -8.82 10.03
CA GLY A 188 11.43 -8.50 10.14
C GLY A 188 11.76 -7.17 9.46
N SER A 189 12.81 -6.51 9.93
CA SER A 189 13.22 -5.24 9.32
C SER A 189 13.62 -5.43 7.87
N ILE A 190 13.01 -4.69 6.95
CA ILE A 190 13.42 -4.72 5.54
C ILE A 190 14.85 -4.19 5.34
N SER A 191 15.40 -3.46 6.31
CA SER A 191 16.80 -3.00 6.28
C SER A 191 17.83 -4.12 6.48
N ASP A 192 17.38 -5.29 6.95
CA ASP A 192 18.25 -6.49 7.08
C ASP A 192 18.56 -7.12 5.70
N PHE A 193 17.83 -6.70 4.67
CA PHE A 193 18.03 -7.14 3.29
C PHE A 193 18.78 -6.07 2.51
N SER A 194 19.68 -6.50 1.63
CA SER A 194 20.39 -5.59 0.73
C SER A 194 19.41 -4.80 -0.15
N VAL A 195 19.83 -3.61 -0.61
CA VAL A 195 19.02 -2.81 -1.54
C VAL A 195 18.68 -3.62 -2.80
N ARG A 196 19.63 -4.41 -3.31
CA ARG A 196 19.41 -5.26 -4.49
C ARG A 196 18.30 -6.29 -4.26
N GLU A 197 18.29 -6.97 -3.12
CA GLU A 197 17.23 -7.92 -2.77
C GLU A 197 15.87 -7.22 -2.68
N ARG A 198 15.82 -6.06 -1.99
CA ARG A 198 14.58 -5.29 -1.88
C ARG A 198 14.03 -4.81 -3.23
N MET A 199 14.91 -4.42 -4.15
CA MET A 199 14.52 -4.05 -5.52
C MET A 199 14.01 -5.26 -6.31
N SER A 200 14.60 -6.45 -6.13
CA SER A 200 14.16 -7.66 -6.82
C SER A 200 12.72 -8.07 -6.49
N TRP A 201 12.20 -7.69 -5.33
CA TRP A 201 10.79 -7.96 -4.96
C TRP A 201 9.77 -7.28 -5.87
N ALA A 202 10.21 -6.28 -6.65
CA ALA A 202 9.36 -5.58 -7.63
C ALA A 202 9.53 -6.07 -9.07
N GLU A 203 10.47 -6.98 -9.39
CA GLU A 203 10.80 -7.38 -10.77
C GLU A 203 9.59 -7.93 -11.55
N LYS A 204 8.68 -8.65 -10.87
CA LYS A 204 7.47 -9.22 -11.48
C LYS A 204 6.25 -8.31 -11.39
N ARG A 205 6.44 -7.05 -10.98
CA ARG A 205 5.36 -6.09 -10.79
C ARG A 205 5.33 -5.06 -11.91
N SER A 206 4.16 -4.51 -12.16
CA SER A 206 3.92 -3.51 -13.19
C SER A 206 3.21 -2.28 -12.61
N THR A 207 3.35 -1.14 -13.27
CA THR A 207 2.74 0.12 -12.89
C THR A 207 2.00 0.72 -14.09
N LYS A 208 0.95 1.54 -13.84
CA LYS A 208 0.22 2.22 -14.91
C LYS A 208 1.05 3.33 -15.55
N ARG A 209 1.81 4.07 -14.73
CA ARG A 209 2.77 5.06 -15.21
C ARG A 209 4.16 4.42 -15.19
N GLU A 210 4.96 4.72 -16.18
CA GLU A 210 6.29 4.14 -16.34
C GLU A 210 7.22 4.51 -15.18
N GLU A 211 7.16 5.76 -14.73
CA GLU A 211 8.00 6.31 -13.65
C GLU A 211 7.66 5.71 -12.29
N ASP A 212 6.41 5.26 -12.11
CA ASP A 212 5.99 4.59 -10.87
C ASP A 212 6.78 3.29 -10.62
N ALA A 213 7.44 2.73 -11.64
CA ALA A 213 8.36 1.61 -11.47
C ALA A 213 9.53 1.96 -10.53
N ALA A 214 9.93 3.24 -10.48
CA ALA A 214 10.89 3.75 -9.51
C ALA A 214 10.21 4.26 -8.24
N TYR A 215 9.13 5.04 -8.40
CA TYR A 215 8.53 5.76 -7.27
C TYR A 215 7.89 4.82 -6.24
N CYS A 216 7.33 3.69 -6.64
CA CYS A 216 6.81 2.69 -5.71
C CYS A 216 7.91 2.00 -4.86
N LEU A 217 9.18 2.20 -5.19
CA LEU A 217 10.33 1.66 -4.47
C LEU A 217 10.95 2.63 -3.46
N LEU A 218 10.62 3.92 -3.49
CA LEU A 218 11.25 4.95 -2.65
C LEU A 218 11.37 4.53 -1.18
N GLY A 219 10.25 4.17 -0.56
CA GLY A 219 10.25 3.73 0.83
C GLY A 219 10.86 2.35 1.05
N ILE A 220 10.83 1.47 0.03
CA ILE A 220 11.45 0.14 0.08
C ILE A 220 12.97 0.24 0.19
N VAL A 221 13.58 1.17 -0.55
CA VAL A 221 15.03 1.41 -0.53
C VAL A 221 15.44 2.57 0.38
N ASP A 222 14.45 3.20 1.05
CA ASP A 222 14.61 4.27 2.04
C ASP A 222 15.33 5.50 1.48
N VAL A 223 14.85 6.00 0.34
CA VAL A 223 15.27 7.25 -0.30
C VAL A 223 14.10 8.14 -0.63
N PHE A 224 14.37 9.41 -0.90
CA PHE A 224 13.41 10.42 -1.29
C PHE A 224 13.89 11.10 -2.56
N MET A 225 12.97 11.38 -3.50
CA MET A 225 13.30 12.12 -4.70
C MET A 225 12.11 12.91 -5.25
N PRO A 226 12.35 14.03 -5.96
CA PRO A 226 11.29 14.73 -6.68
C PRO A 226 10.65 13.85 -7.73
N LEU A 227 9.33 13.97 -7.91
CA LEU A 227 8.61 13.28 -8.97
C LEU A 227 8.70 14.08 -10.27
N ILE A 228 9.09 13.44 -11.35
CA ILE A 228 9.16 14.02 -12.69
C ILE A 228 8.41 13.07 -13.64
N TYR A 229 7.09 13.24 -13.71
CA TYR A 229 6.31 12.48 -14.69
C TYR A 229 6.58 13.00 -16.11
N GLY A 230 6.78 12.08 -17.03
CA GLY A 230 7.20 12.36 -18.41
C GLY A 230 8.69 12.10 -18.66
N GLU A 231 9.50 11.77 -17.61
CA GLU A 231 10.90 11.41 -17.80
C GLU A 231 11.11 9.97 -18.31
N GLY A 232 10.06 9.14 -18.24
CA GLY A 232 10.07 7.73 -18.59
C GLY A 232 10.74 6.82 -17.56
N LYS A 233 10.48 5.51 -17.66
CA LYS A 233 10.93 4.48 -16.71
C LYS A 233 12.45 4.49 -16.51
N SER A 234 13.21 4.54 -17.59
CA SER A 234 14.67 4.41 -17.52
C SER A 234 15.30 5.55 -16.74
N SER A 235 14.86 6.80 -16.97
CA SER A 235 15.37 7.98 -16.26
C SER A 235 14.99 7.95 -14.78
N ALA A 236 13.74 7.59 -14.47
CA ALA A 236 13.28 7.47 -13.09
C ALA A 236 14.06 6.41 -12.30
N ILE A 237 14.35 5.24 -12.90
CA ILE A 237 15.16 4.18 -12.29
C ILE A 237 16.62 4.65 -12.11
N ALA A 238 17.21 5.31 -13.09
CA ALA A 238 18.58 5.85 -12.97
C ALA A 238 18.70 6.82 -11.79
N ARG A 239 17.76 7.76 -11.67
CA ARG A 239 17.72 8.70 -10.54
C ARG A 239 17.54 7.97 -9.19
N LEU A 240 16.67 6.96 -9.14
CA LEU A 240 16.52 6.13 -7.93
C LEU A 240 17.86 5.49 -7.52
N GLN A 241 18.60 4.92 -8.48
CA GLN A 241 19.90 4.31 -8.24
C GLN A 241 20.95 5.33 -7.75
N GLU A 242 20.93 6.55 -8.31
CA GLU A 242 21.79 7.62 -7.85
C GLU A 242 21.51 8.03 -6.39
N GLU A 243 20.24 8.17 -6.01
CA GLU A 243 19.87 8.49 -4.63
C GLU A 243 20.26 7.37 -3.65
N VAL A 244 20.08 6.10 -4.05
CA VAL A 244 20.57 4.94 -3.29
C VAL A 244 22.10 5.00 -3.09
N ALA A 245 22.85 5.29 -4.15
CA ALA A 245 24.31 5.40 -4.08
C ALA A 245 24.76 6.58 -3.19
N LYS A 246 24.10 7.74 -3.28
CA LYS A 246 24.38 8.91 -2.39
C LYS A 246 24.13 8.56 -0.93
N ARG A 247 23.03 7.86 -0.63
CA ARG A 247 22.71 7.42 0.74
C ARG A 247 23.76 6.46 1.30
N SER A 248 24.19 5.46 0.50
CA SER A 248 25.19 4.49 0.91
C SER A 248 26.51 5.18 1.28
N ARG A 249 26.97 6.14 0.47
CA ARG A 249 28.17 6.92 0.76
C ARG A 249 28.04 7.71 2.08
N ARG A 250 26.90 8.37 2.31
CA ARG A 250 26.66 9.14 3.57
C ARG A 250 26.71 8.25 4.81
N ARG A 251 26.21 7.02 4.73
CA ARG A 251 26.28 6.06 5.86
C ARG A 251 27.73 5.68 6.16
N THR A 252 28.51 5.33 5.14
CA THR A 252 29.94 4.98 5.31
C THR A 252 30.75 6.13 5.91
N TYR A 253 30.51 7.37 5.46
CA TYR A 253 31.17 8.54 6.05
C TYR A 253 30.71 8.80 7.49
N GLY A 254 29.43 8.65 7.81
CA GLY A 254 28.90 8.86 9.16
C GLY A 254 29.36 7.80 10.17
N GLU A 255 29.62 6.57 9.75
CA GLU A 255 30.20 5.51 10.56
C GLU A 255 31.72 5.78 10.80
N ALA A 256 32.46 6.21 9.78
CA ALA A 256 33.87 6.56 9.90
C ALA A 256 34.11 7.73 10.86
N PHE A 257 33.21 8.73 10.91
CA PHE A 257 33.33 9.85 11.87
C PHE A 257 33.01 9.47 13.33
N LYS A 258 32.25 8.38 13.55
CA LYS A 258 31.95 7.88 14.91
C LYS A 258 33.12 7.06 15.48
N GLU A 259 33.90 6.40 14.62
CA GLU A 259 35.07 5.61 15.04
C GLU A 259 36.34 6.46 15.28
N THR A 260 36.37 7.69 14.78
CA THR A 260 37.53 8.61 14.95
C THR A 260 37.32 9.67 16.04
N GLY A 261 36.20 9.59 16.77
CA GLY A 261 35.81 10.56 17.81
C GLY A 261 35.97 10.05 19.26
N GLU A 262 36.96 9.15 19.53
CA GLU A 262 37.51 8.88 20.88
C GLU A 262 38.83 9.59 21.10
#